data_5514c890ab839cadb044fc73839dfd0c
#
_entry.id   5514c890ab839cadb044fc73839dfd0c
#
_cell.length_a   1.000
_cell.length_b   1.000
_cell.length_c   1.000
_cell.angle_alpha   90.00
_cell.angle_beta   90.00
_cell.angle_gamma   90.00
#
_symmetry.space_group_name_H-M   'P 1'
#
loop_
_entity.id
_entity.type
_entity.pdbx_description
1 polymer ?
#
loop_
_entity_poly.entity_id
_entity_poly.type
_entity_poly.pdbx_seq_one_letter_code
_entity_poly.pdbx_strand_id
1 'polypeptide(L)'
;MTDVSIEDGVPLQETEELELYHAKTWLGKYVFSQDAKVIAIQYACTAIAIGVVALVLSWIIRLQLAFPGAFAFIDANVYYQSVTMHGMIMVIYMLTAIFLGGFGNYLIPLMVGARDMVFPFVNMLSYWVYLIATLVLAASYFVPGGPTGAGWTLYPPQSILTGTPGHDWGVILMLLSLILFIAGFTMGGLNYVVTVLQGRTRGMTLMRMPLTVWGIFTAAVMALLAFPGLFVACVMLLFDRTLGTSFFVPSIVEMGEQRSYNGGSPILFQHLFWFFGHPEVYIVALPAFGMVSDIISVHARKNIFGYRMMVWAILAIGVLSMVVWGHHMYVSGMNPLFGFFFAITTLAIAVPTAMKVYNWALTLWRADIHFTTPMLFALGFLVTFINGGITGLYLGNVIVDVPLSATLFVVAHFHMVMGIAPVLVIFGAIYHWYPKITGRMMDERLGKIHFWITFLGAYAIFFPMHYLGLAGVPRRFYEMGATNFVPASAVGLNIFMTVTALIVGFSQSIFFYNLIRSLKHGSVAGGNPWRAASLEWQTPQTPPGHGNWGAQLPIVYRWPYAYSVPGAPADFLPQNMPSLQGEHAT
;
A
#
# COMPACT_ATOMS: atom_id res chain seq x y z
N MET A 1 -29.23 10.25 31.21
CA MET A 1 -29.66 11.46 30.53
C MET A 1 -30.34 11.07 29.26
N THR A 2 -31.62 11.21 29.30
CA THR A 2 -32.67 11.04 28.29
C THR A 2 -32.56 9.85 27.33
N ASP A 3 -33.26 8.78 27.73
CA ASP A 3 -33.87 7.81 26.84
C ASP A 3 -34.55 8.51 25.68
N VAL A 4 -34.02 8.36 24.47
CA VAL A 4 -34.82 8.56 23.26
C VAL A 4 -35.38 7.21 22.89
N SER A 5 -36.54 6.89 23.44
CA SER A 5 -37.44 5.87 22.94
C SER A 5 -37.72 6.18 21.46
N ILE A 6 -37.37 5.30 20.57
CA ILE A 6 -37.80 5.36 19.17
C ILE A 6 -39.23 4.81 19.16
N GLU A 7 -40.18 5.66 19.43
CA GLU A 7 -41.56 5.43 19.07
C GLU A 7 -41.89 6.20 17.80
N ASP A 8 -42.28 5.47 16.79
CA ASP A 8 -43.28 5.67 15.77
C ASP A 8 -43.56 7.07 15.21
N GLY A 9 -43.38 7.18 13.89
CA GLY A 9 -44.12 8.16 13.10
C GLY A 9 -43.33 9.12 12.24
N VAL A 10 -42.07 8.85 11.92
CA VAL A 10 -41.46 9.51 10.76
C VAL A 10 -41.92 8.73 9.53
N PRO A 11 -42.65 9.32 8.57
CA PRO A 11 -42.96 8.68 7.32
C PRO A 11 -41.62 8.23 6.72
N LEU A 12 -41.53 6.97 6.32
CA LEU A 12 -40.47 6.50 5.44
C LEU A 12 -40.50 7.46 4.24
N GLN A 13 -39.64 8.46 4.20
CA GLN A 13 -39.31 9.07 2.93
C GLN A 13 -38.93 7.88 2.04
N GLU A 14 -39.74 7.65 1.01
CA GLU A 14 -39.37 6.82 -0.11
C GLU A 14 -37.96 7.31 -0.47
N THR A 15 -36.96 6.53 -0.07
CA THR A 15 -35.60 6.77 -0.55
C THR A 15 -35.76 6.65 -2.06
N GLU A 16 -35.62 7.76 -2.78
CA GLU A 16 -35.46 7.74 -4.22
C GLU A 16 -34.53 6.59 -4.51
N GLU A 17 -35.03 5.56 -5.20
CA GLU A 17 -34.20 4.44 -5.62
C GLU A 17 -33.10 5.06 -6.46
N LEU A 18 -31.91 5.13 -5.90
CA LEU A 18 -30.73 5.52 -6.66
C LEU A 18 -30.68 4.54 -7.82
N GLU A 19 -31.08 5.00 -9.01
CA GLU A 19 -31.03 4.18 -10.21
C GLU A 19 -29.57 3.74 -10.43
N LEU A 20 -29.30 2.51 -10.05
CA LEU A 20 -28.00 1.91 -10.32
C LEU A 20 -27.80 1.85 -11.83
N TYR A 21 -26.67 2.34 -12.29
CA TYR A 21 -26.31 2.25 -13.71
C TYR A 21 -26.30 0.80 -14.18
N HIS A 22 -27.23 0.41 -15.02
CA HIS A 22 -27.29 -0.89 -15.66
C HIS A 22 -26.64 -0.86 -17.05
N ALA A 23 -25.44 -1.41 -17.15
CA ALA A 23 -24.74 -1.49 -18.42
C ALA A 23 -25.49 -2.40 -19.41
N LYS A 24 -25.82 -1.87 -20.60
CA LYS A 24 -26.52 -2.61 -21.67
C LYS A 24 -25.59 -3.45 -22.55
N THR A 25 -24.29 -3.20 -22.52
CA THR A 25 -23.29 -3.85 -23.39
C THR A 25 -22.21 -4.55 -22.55
N TRP A 26 -21.54 -5.54 -23.14
CA TRP A 26 -20.38 -6.19 -22.52
C TRP A 26 -19.25 -5.18 -22.17
N LEU A 27 -18.98 -4.25 -23.09
CA LEU A 27 -17.99 -3.19 -22.84
C LEU A 27 -18.38 -2.30 -21.65
N GLY A 28 -19.65 -1.89 -21.56
CA GLY A 28 -20.12 -1.10 -20.42
C GLY A 28 -20.10 -1.89 -19.11
N LYS A 29 -20.26 -3.22 -19.16
CA LYS A 29 -20.27 -4.06 -17.97
C LYS A 29 -18.88 -4.36 -17.42
N TYR A 30 -17.87 -4.56 -18.27
CA TYR A 30 -16.56 -5.06 -17.84
C TYR A 30 -15.39 -4.13 -18.16
N VAL A 31 -15.50 -3.25 -19.14
CA VAL A 31 -14.42 -2.34 -19.56
C VAL A 31 -14.66 -0.93 -19.02
N PHE A 32 -15.82 -0.34 -19.34
CA PHE A 32 -16.23 0.98 -18.84
C PHE A 32 -17.27 0.84 -17.71
N SER A 33 -17.00 -0.10 -16.81
CA SER A 33 -17.91 -0.40 -15.71
C SER A 33 -17.94 0.73 -14.70
N GLN A 34 -19.13 1.02 -14.17
CA GLN A 34 -19.30 1.91 -13.02
C GLN A 34 -19.49 1.12 -11.71
N ASP A 35 -19.55 -0.23 -11.76
CA ASP A 35 -19.59 -1.07 -10.57
C ASP A 35 -18.22 -1.11 -9.90
N ALA A 36 -18.14 -0.64 -8.65
CA ALA A 36 -16.90 -0.56 -7.88
C ALA A 36 -16.18 -1.91 -7.76
N LYS A 37 -16.90 -3.04 -7.75
CA LYS A 37 -16.30 -4.39 -7.69
C LYS A 37 -15.54 -4.73 -8.98
N VAL A 38 -16.09 -4.36 -10.13
CA VAL A 38 -15.42 -4.56 -11.43
C VAL A 38 -14.18 -3.66 -11.52
N ILE A 39 -14.33 -2.39 -11.13
CA ILE A 39 -13.23 -1.41 -11.09
C ILE A 39 -12.11 -1.89 -10.15
N ALA A 40 -12.46 -2.47 -9.00
CA ALA A 40 -11.51 -3.07 -8.07
C ALA A 40 -10.64 -4.17 -8.73
N ILE A 41 -11.27 -5.06 -9.49
CA ILE A 41 -10.56 -6.12 -10.23
C ILE A 41 -9.68 -5.53 -11.33
N GLN A 42 -10.14 -4.50 -12.04
CA GLN A 42 -9.36 -3.80 -13.05
C GLN A 42 -8.09 -3.19 -12.43
N TYR A 43 -8.20 -2.45 -11.31
CA TYR A 43 -7.05 -1.93 -10.57
C TYR A 43 -6.10 -3.05 -10.12
N ALA A 44 -6.62 -4.11 -9.52
CA ALA A 44 -5.82 -5.23 -9.02
C ALA A 44 -5.06 -5.94 -10.15
N CYS A 45 -5.72 -6.22 -11.28
CA CYS A 45 -5.09 -6.86 -12.44
C CYS A 45 -3.97 -5.99 -13.03
N THR A 46 -4.22 -4.69 -13.22
CA THR A 46 -3.23 -3.75 -13.76
C THR A 46 -2.03 -3.63 -12.80
N ALA A 47 -2.30 -3.46 -11.50
CA ALA A 47 -1.26 -3.32 -10.48
C ALA A 47 -0.39 -4.59 -10.35
N ILE A 48 -1.01 -5.78 -10.38
CA ILE A 48 -0.28 -7.05 -10.36
C ILE A 48 0.56 -7.21 -11.64
N ALA A 49 0.00 -6.90 -12.80
CA ALA A 49 0.73 -7.04 -14.07
C ALA A 49 2.00 -6.17 -14.10
N ILE A 50 1.89 -4.90 -13.73
CA ILE A 50 3.07 -4.02 -13.68
C ILE A 50 4.00 -4.39 -12.51
N GLY A 51 3.47 -4.90 -11.40
CA GLY A 51 4.24 -5.41 -10.27
C GLY A 51 5.13 -6.61 -10.62
N VAL A 52 4.67 -7.49 -11.52
CA VAL A 52 5.50 -8.60 -12.06
C VAL A 52 6.68 -8.04 -12.87
N VAL A 53 6.47 -6.98 -13.65
CA VAL A 53 7.58 -6.30 -14.35
C VAL A 53 8.59 -5.77 -13.33
N ALA A 54 8.13 -5.09 -12.28
CA ALA A 54 9.02 -4.57 -11.23
C ALA A 54 9.75 -5.67 -10.45
N LEU A 55 9.14 -6.84 -10.27
CA LEU A 55 9.82 -8.02 -9.70
C LEU A 55 10.99 -8.45 -10.59
N VAL A 56 10.81 -8.53 -11.90
CA VAL A 56 11.90 -8.88 -12.83
C VAL A 56 13.02 -7.84 -12.78
N LEU A 57 12.68 -6.55 -12.71
CA LEU A 57 13.69 -5.48 -12.54
C LEU A 57 14.49 -5.65 -11.23
N SER A 58 13.87 -6.11 -10.15
CA SER A 58 14.59 -6.41 -8.91
C SER A 58 15.60 -7.55 -9.07
N TRP A 59 15.30 -8.55 -9.92
CA TRP A 59 16.25 -9.60 -10.24
C TRP A 59 17.47 -9.09 -11.02
N ILE A 60 17.26 -8.15 -11.97
CA ILE A 60 18.37 -7.49 -12.68
C ILE A 60 19.29 -6.79 -11.68
N ILE A 61 18.72 -6.02 -10.74
CA ILE A 61 19.50 -5.38 -9.67
C ILE A 61 20.27 -6.42 -8.85
N ARG A 62 19.62 -7.49 -8.43
CA ARG A 62 20.24 -8.53 -7.60
C ARG A 62 21.33 -9.32 -8.32
N LEU A 63 21.13 -9.62 -9.61
CA LEU A 63 22.14 -10.30 -10.43
C LEU A 63 23.42 -9.47 -10.55
N GLN A 64 23.31 -8.16 -10.77
CA GLN A 64 24.47 -7.27 -10.81
C GLN A 64 25.21 -7.21 -9.47
N LEU A 65 24.47 -7.15 -8.35
CA LEU A 65 25.07 -7.08 -7.02
C LEU A 65 25.76 -8.39 -6.58
N ALA A 66 25.29 -9.52 -7.08
CA ALA A 66 25.87 -10.83 -6.75
C ALA A 66 27.01 -11.24 -7.71
N PHE A 67 26.88 -10.87 -8.99
CA PHE A 67 27.77 -11.30 -10.07
C PHE A 67 28.16 -10.10 -10.95
N PRO A 68 28.93 -9.13 -10.41
CA PRO A 68 29.28 -7.90 -11.13
C PRO A 68 29.95 -8.19 -12.47
N GLY A 69 29.38 -7.63 -13.56
CA GLY A 69 29.92 -7.79 -14.91
C GLY A 69 29.75 -9.17 -15.57
N ALA A 70 29.08 -10.12 -14.90
CA ALA A 70 28.85 -11.46 -15.46
C ALA A 70 27.81 -11.48 -16.59
N PHE A 71 26.93 -10.51 -16.64
CA PHE A 71 25.84 -10.42 -17.61
C PHE A 71 26.03 -9.19 -18.50
N ALA A 72 26.46 -9.38 -19.75
CA ALA A 72 26.78 -8.32 -20.69
C ALA A 72 25.61 -7.35 -20.98
N PHE A 73 24.35 -7.78 -20.78
CA PHE A 73 23.16 -6.94 -20.96
C PHE A 73 22.87 -6.03 -19.75
N ILE A 74 23.57 -6.22 -18.62
CA ILE A 74 23.40 -5.40 -17.42
C ILE A 74 24.59 -4.42 -17.36
N ASP A 75 24.48 -3.32 -18.07
CA ASP A 75 25.39 -2.18 -17.93
C ASP A 75 24.91 -1.22 -16.81
N ALA A 76 25.66 -0.17 -16.58
CA ALA A 76 25.32 0.84 -15.59
C ALA A 76 23.98 1.52 -15.88
N ASN A 77 23.64 1.77 -17.15
CA ASN A 77 22.38 2.39 -17.55
C ASN A 77 21.19 1.48 -17.19
N VAL A 78 21.23 0.22 -17.63
CA VAL A 78 20.19 -0.77 -17.34
C VAL A 78 20.03 -0.97 -15.82
N TYR A 79 21.13 -0.98 -15.07
CA TYR A 79 21.08 -1.10 -13.62
C TYR A 79 20.35 0.08 -12.96
N TYR A 80 20.74 1.33 -13.26
CA TYR A 80 20.12 2.51 -12.66
C TYR A 80 18.66 2.72 -13.12
N GLN A 81 18.35 2.41 -14.36
CA GLN A 81 16.98 2.37 -14.87
C GLN A 81 16.15 1.31 -14.12
N SER A 82 16.71 0.12 -13.88
CA SER A 82 16.04 -0.94 -13.11
C SER A 82 15.79 -0.54 -11.66
N VAL A 83 16.76 0.09 -10.98
CA VAL A 83 16.58 0.62 -9.62
C VAL A 83 15.46 1.64 -9.56
N THR A 84 15.43 2.56 -10.52
CA THR A 84 14.41 3.62 -10.59
C THR A 84 13.02 3.05 -10.82
N MET A 85 12.87 2.22 -11.84
CA MET A 85 11.56 1.69 -12.24
C MET A 85 11.03 0.65 -11.26
N HIS A 86 11.92 -0.18 -10.67
CA HIS A 86 11.50 -1.08 -9.59
C HIS A 86 10.90 -0.31 -8.42
N GLY A 87 11.59 0.72 -7.93
CA GLY A 87 11.10 1.52 -6.80
C GLY A 87 9.79 2.25 -7.12
N MET A 88 9.75 2.92 -8.28
CA MET A 88 8.58 3.68 -8.73
C MET A 88 7.34 2.79 -8.89
N ILE A 89 7.48 1.67 -9.58
CA ILE A 89 6.37 0.76 -9.85
C ILE A 89 5.88 0.11 -8.55
N MET A 90 6.79 -0.43 -7.73
CA MET A 90 6.40 -1.15 -6.52
C MET A 90 5.67 -0.25 -5.52
N VAL A 91 6.18 0.95 -5.27
CA VAL A 91 5.61 1.86 -4.27
C VAL A 91 4.30 2.47 -4.78
N ILE A 92 4.36 3.15 -5.91
CA ILE A 92 3.27 4.00 -6.39
C ILE A 92 2.26 3.20 -7.21
N TYR A 93 2.71 2.52 -8.29
CA TYR A 93 1.80 1.90 -9.25
C TYR A 93 1.23 0.55 -8.79
N MET A 94 1.90 -0.15 -7.87
CA MET A 94 1.45 -1.45 -7.38
C MET A 94 0.81 -1.35 -6.00
N LEU A 95 1.57 -0.98 -4.96
CA LEU A 95 1.07 -1.04 -3.57
C LEU A 95 -0.11 -0.10 -3.35
N THR A 96 0.03 1.18 -3.73
CA THR A 96 -1.05 2.17 -3.59
C THR A 96 -2.27 1.76 -4.40
N ALA A 97 -2.07 1.29 -5.64
CA ALA A 97 -3.17 0.88 -6.50
C ALA A 97 -3.91 -0.37 -5.98
N ILE A 98 -3.21 -1.35 -5.41
CA ILE A 98 -3.87 -2.54 -4.83
C ILE A 98 -4.65 -2.17 -3.58
N PHE A 99 -4.06 -1.41 -2.65
CA PHE A 99 -4.73 -1.08 -1.39
C PHE A 99 -5.90 -0.12 -1.57
N LEU A 100 -5.71 0.99 -2.27
CA LEU A 100 -6.78 1.96 -2.49
C LEU A 100 -7.65 1.55 -3.68
N GLY A 101 -7.07 1.34 -4.86
CA GLY A 101 -7.81 1.05 -6.07
C GLY A 101 -8.47 -0.33 -6.05
N GLY A 102 -7.75 -1.38 -5.64
CA GLY A 102 -8.26 -2.75 -5.56
C GLY A 102 -9.16 -2.95 -4.35
N PHE A 103 -8.56 -3.10 -3.18
CA PHE A 103 -9.32 -3.39 -1.97
C PHE A 103 -10.29 -2.28 -1.57
N GLY A 104 -9.91 -1.00 -1.73
CA GLY A 104 -10.78 0.12 -1.40
C GLY A 104 -12.10 0.09 -2.16
N ASN A 105 -12.05 -0.09 -3.46
CA ASN A 105 -13.25 -0.19 -4.31
C ASN A 105 -14.10 -1.43 -4.00
N TYR A 106 -13.47 -2.55 -3.67
CA TYR A 106 -14.22 -3.77 -3.38
C TYR A 106 -14.85 -3.74 -1.99
N LEU A 107 -14.08 -3.36 -0.97
CA LEU A 107 -14.46 -3.55 0.43
C LEU A 107 -15.27 -2.39 1.00
N ILE A 108 -14.96 -1.12 0.66
CA ILE A 108 -15.65 0.03 1.27
C ILE A 108 -17.16 -0.07 1.10
N PRO A 109 -17.75 -0.20 -0.12
CA PRO A 109 -19.20 -0.25 -0.26
C PRO A 109 -19.83 -1.42 0.52
N LEU A 110 -19.19 -2.58 0.52
CA LEU A 110 -19.67 -3.76 1.24
C LEU A 110 -19.62 -3.57 2.76
N MET A 111 -18.50 -3.05 3.28
CA MET A 111 -18.28 -2.89 4.71
C MET A 111 -19.10 -1.75 5.34
N VAL A 112 -19.45 -0.71 4.55
CA VAL A 112 -20.30 0.38 5.05
C VAL A 112 -21.78 0.17 4.74
N GLY A 113 -22.13 -0.90 4.00
CA GLY A 113 -23.51 -1.23 3.64
C GLY A 113 -24.06 -0.39 2.48
N ALA A 114 -23.20 0.17 1.63
CA ALA A 114 -23.59 0.94 0.45
C ALA A 114 -23.85 0.02 -0.76
N ARG A 115 -24.67 0.49 -1.70
CA ARG A 115 -24.91 -0.21 -2.97
C ARG A 115 -23.71 -0.12 -3.91
N ASP A 116 -23.04 1.03 -3.94
CA ASP A 116 -21.84 1.32 -4.74
C ASP A 116 -21.10 2.52 -4.13
N MET A 117 -20.04 2.99 -4.78
CA MET A 117 -19.43 4.28 -4.48
C MET A 117 -20.41 5.43 -4.79
N VAL A 118 -20.28 6.54 -4.07
CA VAL A 118 -21.18 7.72 -4.25
C VAL A 118 -21.05 8.34 -5.63
N PHE A 119 -19.85 8.31 -6.23
CA PHE A 119 -19.60 8.83 -7.58
C PHE A 119 -19.12 7.73 -8.54
N PRO A 120 -20.02 6.86 -9.06
CA PRO A 120 -19.61 5.69 -9.85
C PRO A 120 -18.89 6.06 -11.15
N PHE A 121 -19.31 7.12 -11.85
CA PHE A 121 -18.65 7.60 -13.07
C PHE A 121 -17.24 8.12 -12.78
N VAL A 122 -17.05 8.91 -11.72
CA VAL A 122 -15.73 9.41 -11.30
C VAL A 122 -14.82 8.25 -10.91
N ASN A 123 -15.38 7.20 -10.31
CA ASN A 123 -14.66 5.99 -9.96
C ASN A 123 -14.12 5.26 -11.21
N MET A 124 -14.96 5.07 -12.20
CA MET A 124 -14.54 4.51 -13.50
C MET A 124 -13.45 5.38 -14.15
N LEU A 125 -13.64 6.71 -14.19
CA LEU A 125 -12.68 7.63 -14.77
C LEU A 125 -11.32 7.57 -14.06
N SER A 126 -11.32 7.45 -12.72
CA SER A 126 -10.09 7.33 -11.91
C SER A 126 -9.25 6.12 -12.33
N TYR A 127 -9.89 4.98 -12.58
CA TYR A 127 -9.20 3.79 -13.10
C TYR A 127 -8.60 4.03 -14.49
N TRP A 128 -9.35 4.63 -15.41
CA TRP A 128 -8.84 4.85 -16.77
C TRP A 128 -7.67 5.82 -16.80
N VAL A 129 -7.70 6.86 -15.98
CA VAL A 129 -6.57 7.78 -15.83
C VAL A 129 -5.35 7.06 -15.22
N TYR A 130 -5.54 6.21 -14.23
CA TYR A 130 -4.46 5.37 -13.69
C TYR A 130 -3.89 4.41 -14.74
N LEU A 131 -4.74 3.76 -15.55
CA LEU A 131 -4.28 2.88 -16.62
C LEU A 131 -3.45 3.66 -17.64
N ILE A 132 -3.91 4.83 -18.08
CA ILE A 132 -3.16 5.70 -18.99
C ILE A 132 -1.83 6.11 -18.36
N ALA A 133 -1.81 6.50 -17.08
CA ALA A 133 -0.58 6.81 -16.36
C ALA A 133 0.41 5.63 -16.41
N THR A 134 -0.06 4.42 -16.16
CA THR A 134 0.75 3.19 -16.21
C THR A 134 1.30 2.94 -17.62
N LEU A 135 0.49 3.16 -18.65
CA LEU A 135 0.91 2.99 -20.05
C LEU A 135 1.93 4.05 -20.46
N VAL A 136 1.78 5.31 -20.03
CA VAL A 136 2.76 6.39 -20.25
C VAL A 136 4.08 6.05 -19.57
N LEU A 137 4.06 5.50 -18.33
CA LEU A 137 5.27 5.03 -17.69
C LEU A 137 5.93 3.89 -18.49
N ALA A 138 5.16 2.92 -18.93
CA ALA A 138 5.65 1.80 -19.74
C ALA A 138 6.21 2.27 -21.09
N ALA A 139 5.65 3.31 -21.70
CA ALA A 139 6.14 3.89 -22.97
C ALA A 139 7.59 4.41 -22.86
N SER A 140 8.05 4.74 -21.64
CA SER A 140 9.44 5.16 -21.43
C SER A 140 10.49 4.11 -21.81
N TYR A 141 10.11 2.81 -21.86
CA TYR A 141 11.00 1.75 -22.32
C TYR A 141 11.21 1.73 -23.83
N PHE A 142 10.37 2.42 -24.60
CA PHE A 142 10.36 2.41 -26.07
C PHE A 142 10.88 3.71 -26.69
N VAL A 143 11.35 4.66 -25.88
CA VAL A 143 11.95 5.90 -26.36
C VAL A 143 13.48 5.82 -26.36
N PRO A 144 14.17 6.65 -27.15
CA PRO A 144 15.63 6.72 -27.13
C PRO A 144 16.16 6.96 -25.70
N GLY A 145 17.18 6.22 -25.29
CA GLY A 145 17.75 6.30 -23.94
C GLY A 145 16.98 5.51 -22.87
N GLY A 146 15.77 5.02 -23.15
CA GLY A 146 14.96 4.25 -22.22
C GLY A 146 14.37 5.05 -21.05
N PRO A 147 13.89 4.39 -19.99
CA PRO A 147 13.37 5.04 -18.79
C PRO A 147 14.47 5.79 -18.03
N THR A 148 14.12 6.74 -17.18
CA THR A 148 15.11 7.48 -16.42
C THR A 148 15.83 6.63 -15.37
N GLY A 149 17.15 6.85 -15.23
CA GLY A 149 18.00 6.28 -14.18
C GLY A 149 18.21 7.21 -12.97
N ALA A 150 17.44 8.31 -12.87
CA ALA A 150 17.60 9.32 -11.82
C ALA A 150 17.21 8.86 -10.40
N GLY A 151 16.70 7.65 -10.26
CA GLY A 151 16.10 7.13 -9.02
C GLY A 151 14.62 7.49 -8.91
N TRP A 152 13.86 6.71 -8.14
CA TRP A 152 12.41 6.90 -7.99
C TRP A 152 12.04 8.24 -7.32
N THR A 153 12.98 8.85 -6.59
CA THR A 153 12.81 10.15 -5.96
C THR A 153 13.02 11.33 -6.89
N LEU A 154 13.57 11.11 -8.08
CA LEU A 154 13.80 12.13 -9.14
C LEU A 154 14.55 13.38 -8.67
N TYR A 155 15.51 13.26 -7.77
CA TYR A 155 16.22 14.42 -7.20
C TYR A 155 16.97 15.22 -8.26
N PRO A 156 16.72 16.55 -8.36
CA PRO A 156 17.63 17.46 -9.05
C PRO A 156 18.97 17.58 -8.25
N PRO A 157 20.10 17.79 -8.91
CA PRO A 157 20.27 17.97 -10.35
C PRO A 157 20.28 16.66 -11.15
N GLN A 158 20.35 15.47 -10.51
CA GLN A 158 20.47 14.17 -11.18
C GLN A 158 19.39 13.95 -12.26
N SER A 159 18.14 14.32 -11.98
CA SER A 159 17.02 14.19 -12.93
C SER A 159 17.09 15.13 -14.13
N ILE A 160 18.03 16.08 -14.13
CA ILE A 160 18.19 17.10 -15.18
C ILE A 160 19.46 16.89 -15.97
N LEU A 161 20.52 16.29 -15.38
CA LEU A 161 21.83 16.11 -16.00
C LEU A 161 21.76 15.24 -17.25
N THR A 162 22.47 15.67 -18.32
CA THR A 162 22.52 14.97 -19.61
C THR A 162 23.19 13.58 -19.51
N GLY A 163 24.09 13.39 -18.55
CA GLY A 163 24.74 12.10 -18.27
C GLY A 163 23.84 11.07 -17.57
N THR A 164 22.63 11.44 -17.14
CA THR A 164 21.70 10.49 -16.51
C THR A 164 21.01 9.62 -17.56
N PRO A 165 20.97 8.29 -17.41
CA PRO A 165 20.22 7.43 -18.33
C PRO A 165 18.77 7.90 -18.49
N GLY A 166 18.26 7.98 -19.72
CA GLY A 166 16.90 8.41 -20.00
C GLY A 166 16.59 9.86 -19.61
N HIS A 167 17.61 10.73 -19.64
CA HIS A 167 17.49 12.14 -19.24
C HIS A 167 16.51 12.94 -20.11
N ASP A 168 16.23 12.53 -21.34
CA ASP A 168 15.29 13.21 -22.23
C ASP A 168 13.84 12.71 -22.01
N TRP A 169 13.34 11.93 -22.94
CA TRP A 169 11.97 11.43 -22.92
C TRP A 169 11.68 10.51 -21.73
N GLY A 170 12.68 9.79 -21.21
CA GLY A 170 12.49 8.89 -20.09
C GLY A 170 11.99 9.62 -18.83
N VAL A 171 12.62 10.74 -18.46
CA VAL A 171 12.20 11.53 -17.30
C VAL A 171 10.91 12.30 -17.58
N ILE A 172 10.72 12.83 -18.81
CA ILE A 172 9.49 13.55 -19.19
C ILE A 172 8.28 12.62 -19.07
N LEU A 173 8.34 11.40 -19.63
CA LEU A 173 7.26 10.43 -19.57
C LEU A 173 6.98 9.99 -18.12
N MET A 174 8.00 9.84 -17.28
CA MET A 174 7.81 9.55 -15.88
C MET A 174 7.07 10.68 -15.14
N LEU A 175 7.44 11.94 -15.37
CA LEU A 175 6.76 13.10 -14.78
C LEU A 175 5.30 13.20 -15.24
N LEU A 176 5.04 13.04 -16.53
CA LEU A 176 3.67 13.03 -17.08
C LEU A 176 2.85 11.89 -16.51
N SER A 177 3.45 10.71 -16.38
CA SER A 177 2.79 9.55 -15.77
C SER A 177 2.42 9.81 -14.30
N LEU A 178 3.32 10.39 -13.51
CA LEU A 178 3.04 10.76 -12.12
C LEU A 178 1.93 11.81 -12.00
N ILE A 179 1.92 12.83 -12.85
CA ILE A 179 0.86 13.85 -12.89
C ILE A 179 -0.50 13.20 -13.16
N LEU A 180 -0.57 12.28 -14.11
CA LEU A 180 -1.80 11.53 -14.41
C LEU A 180 -2.19 10.59 -13.25
N PHE A 181 -1.22 9.89 -12.65
CA PHE A 181 -1.45 9.03 -11.50
C PHE A 181 -2.10 9.83 -10.35
N ILE A 182 -1.53 10.99 -10.01
CA ILE A 182 -2.04 11.87 -8.96
C ILE A 182 -3.48 12.31 -9.27
N ALA A 183 -3.77 12.70 -10.51
CA ALA A 183 -5.11 13.09 -10.92
C ALA A 183 -6.10 11.94 -10.73
N GLY A 184 -5.76 10.72 -11.16
CA GLY A 184 -6.60 9.52 -11.01
C GLY A 184 -6.88 9.19 -9.54
N PHE A 185 -5.84 9.12 -8.72
CA PHE A 185 -5.99 8.77 -7.30
C PHE A 185 -6.61 9.89 -6.45
N THR A 186 -6.50 11.15 -6.84
CA THR A 186 -7.24 12.26 -6.21
C THR A 186 -8.75 12.07 -6.40
N MET A 187 -9.20 11.71 -7.62
CA MET A 187 -10.61 11.39 -7.89
C MET A 187 -11.08 10.18 -7.08
N GLY A 188 -10.29 9.10 -7.04
CA GLY A 188 -10.60 7.92 -6.24
C GLY A 188 -10.64 8.21 -4.74
N GLY A 189 -9.65 8.94 -4.22
CA GLY A 189 -9.56 9.33 -2.81
C GLY A 189 -10.75 10.15 -2.34
N LEU A 190 -11.16 11.13 -3.14
CA LEU A 190 -12.37 11.92 -2.86
C LEU A 190 -13.61 11.02 -2.79
N ASN A 191 -13.74 10.09 -3.71
CA ASN A 191 -14.87 9.17 -3.75
C ASN A 191 -14.92 8.27 -2.50
N TYR A 192 -13.78 7.74 -2.05
CA TYR A 192 -13.70 6.96 -0.80
C TYR A 192 -14.13 7.77 0.41
N VAL A 193 -13.61 9.01 0.54
CA VAL A 193 -13.94 9.88 1.67
C VAL A 193 -15.45 10.17 1.71
N VAL A 194 -16.04 10.56 0.58
CA VAL A 194 -17.48 10.86 0.52
C VAL A 194 -18.32 9.61 0.75
N THR A 195 -17.95 8.46 0.19
CA THR A 195 -18.67 7.20 0.39
C THR A 195 -18.66 6.78 1.86
N VAL A 196 -17.52 6.89 2.55
CA VAL A 196 -17.42 6.58 3.98
C VAL A 196 -18.23 7.58 4.83
N LEU A 197 -18.26 8.85 4.49
CA LEU A 197 -18.97 9.85 5.29
C LEU A 197 -20.48 9.87 5.02
N GLN A 198 -20.93 9.69 3.78
CA GLN A 198 -22.32 9.87 3.36
C GLN A 198 -23.01 8.58 2.90
N GLY A 199 -22.26 7.60 2.41
CA GLY A 199 -22.81 6.35 1.86
C GLY A 199 -23.08 5.25 2.89
N ARG A 200 -22.83 5.46 4.18
CA ARG A 200 -23.05 4.44 5.22
C ARG A 200 -24.54 4.13 5.38
N THR A 201 -24.84 2.84 5.50
CA THR A 201 -26.20 2.38 5.78
C THR A 201 -26.66 2.77 7.18
N ARG A 202 -27.98 2.66 7.42
CA ARG A 202 -28.61 2.97 8.71
C ARG A 202 -27.99 2.15 9.84
N GLY A 203 -27.64 2.82 10.94
CA GLY A 203 -26.99 2.21 12.10
C GLY A 203 -25.47 2.02 11.98
N MET A 204 -24.86 2.20 10.81
CA MET A 204 -23.41 2.19 10.62
C MET A 204 -22.80 3.53 11.09
N THR A 205 -22.62 3.68 12.39
CA THR A 205 -21.88 4.83 12.94
C THR A 205 -20.39 4.69 12.67
N LEU A 206 -19.62 5.78 12.79
CA LEU A 206 -18.16 5.73 12.61
C LEU A 206 -17.50 4.66 13.48
N MET A 207 -17.91 4.55 14.76
CA MET A 207 -17.35 3.55 15.69
C MET A 207 -17.91 2.13 15.51
N ARG A 208 -18.73 1.90 14.49
CA ARG A 208 -19.16 0.56 14.05
C ARG A 208 -18.50 0.13 12.74
N MET A 209 -17.61 0.95 12.17
CA MET A 209 -16.87 0.60 10.96
C MET A 209 -15.75 -0.39 11.27
N PRO A 210 -15.49 -1.38 10.40
CA PRO A 210 -14.28 -2.21 10.46
C PRO A 210 -12.99 -1.39 10.38
N LEU A 211 -11.90 -1.89 10.96
CA LEU A 211 -10.61 -1.20 10.93
C LEU A 211 -10.02 -1.08 9.52
N THR A 212 -10.38 -1.98 8.60
CA THR A 212 -10.08 -1.84 7.17
C THR A 212 -10.63 -0.54 6.61
N VAL A 213 -11.90 -0.20 6.91
CA VAL A 213 -12.50 1.06 6.46
C VAL A 213 -11.78 2.27 7.06
N TRP A 214 -11.44 2.24 8.36
CA TRP A 214 -10.66 3.30 8.99
C TRP A 214 -9.28 3.48 8.35
N GLY A 215 -8.59 2.38 8.06
CA GLY A 215 -7.27 2.40 7.40
C GLY A 215 -7.34 3.05 6.02
N ILE A 216 -8.28 2.61 5.17
CA ILE A 216 -8.44 3.14 3.81
C ILE A 216 -8.96 4.57 3.83
N PHE A 217 -9.91 4.91 4.71
CA PHE A 217 -10.44 6.26 4.86
C PHE A 217 -9.34 7.26 5.24
N THR A 218 -8.55 6.93 6.27
CA THR A 218 -7.45 7.81 6.71
C THR A 218 -6.39 7.94 5.62
N ALA A 219 -6.03 6.84 4.94
CA ALA A 219 -5.11 6.87 3.82
C ALA A 219 -5.62 7.76 2.66
N ALA A 220 -6.92 7.69 2.34
CA ALA A 220 -7.53 8.54 1.32
C ALA A 220 -7.47 10.03 1.68
N VAL A 221 -7.76 10.38 2.94
CA VAL A 221 -7.63 11.77 3.42
C VAL A 221 -6.19 12.25 3.33
N MET A 222 -5.23 11.41 3.75
CA MET A 222 -3.81 11.73 3.64
C MET A 222 -3.37 11.92 2.19
N ALA A 223 -3.83 11.06 1.27
CA ALA A 223 -3.54 11.19 -0.16
C ALA A 223 -4.03 12.53 -0.72
N LEU A 224 -5.25 12.95 -0.39
CA LEU A 224 -5.78 14.25 -0.82
C LEU A 224 -4.94 15.44 -0.32
N LEU A 225 -4.29 15.32 0.84
CA LEU A 225 -3.43 16.36 1.40
C LEU A 225 -1.99 16.32 0.86
N ALA A 226 -1.44 15.13 0.62
CA ALA A 226 -0.03 14.93 0.25
C ALA A 226 0.22 14.99 -1.27
N PHE A 227 -0.69 14.47 -2.08
CA PHE A 227 -0.56 14.40 -3.54
C PHE A 227 -0.35 15.76 -4.22
N PRO A 228 -0.98 16.88 -3.78
CA PRO A 228 -0.67 18.19 -4.33
C PRO A 228 0.81 18.58 -4.24
N GLY A 229 1.52 18.18 -3.19
CA GLY A 229 2.96 18.42 -3.06
C GLY A 229 3.77 17.76 -4.16
N LEU A 230 3.51 16.46 -4.43
CA LEU A 230 4.16 15.74 -5.54
C LEU A 230 3.74 16.30 -6.90
N PHE A 231 2.46 16.65 -7.07
CA PHE A 231 1.96 17.24 -8.31
C PHE A 231 2.73 18.51 -8.67
N VAL A 232 2.86 19.43 -7.71
CA VAL A 232 3.62 20.68 -7.89
C VAL A 232 5.09 20.38 -8.18
N ALA A 233 5.73 19.47 -7.45
CA ALA A 233 7.11 19.08 -7.71
C ALA A 233 7.31 18.54 -9.14
N CYS A 234 6.41 17.67 -9.61
CA CYS A 234 6.47 17.11 -10.95
C CYS A 234 6.25 18.17 -12.05
N VAL A 235 5.28 19.08 -11.88
CA VAL A 235 5.01 20.15 -12.86
C VAL A 235 6.18 21.14 -12.92
N MET A 236 6.71 21.56 -11.78
CA MET A 236 7.86 22.48 -11.75
C MET A 236 9.11 21.84 -12.36
N LEU A 237 9.37 20.55 -12.06
CA LEU A 237 10.50 19.82 -12.66
C LEU A 237 10.30 19.62 -14.18
N LEU A 238 9.07 19.38 -14.62
CA LEU A 238 8.74 19.30 -16.04
C LEU A 238 9.02 20.66 -16.74
N PHE A 239 8.71 21.78 -16.10
CA PHE A 239 9.02 23.11 -16.64
C PHE A 239 10.52 23.37 -16.67
N ASP A 240 11.28 22.97 -15.63
CA ASP A 240 12.74 23.06 -15.66
C ASP A 240 13.34 22.25 -16.83
N ARG A 241 12.69 21.13 -17.20
CA ARG A 241 13.11 20.28 -18.32
C ARG A 241 12.70 20.79 -19.70
N THR A 242 11.54 21.43 -19.83
CA THR A 242 10.91 21.70 -21.12
C THR A 242 10.81 23.19 -21.48
N LEU A 243 10.72 24.06 -20.48
CA LEU A 243 10.52 25.50 -20.66
C LEU A 243 11.74 26.34 -20.27
N GLY A 244 12.82 25.69 -19.80
CA GLY A 244 14.06 26.41 -19.41
C GLY A 244 13.90 27.23 -18.12
N THR A 245 12.93 26.90 -17.27
CA THR A 245 12.83 27.47 -15.92
C THR A 245 13.93 26.90 -15.01
N SER A 246 14.11 27.47 -13.83
CA SER A 246 15.16 27.09 -12.89
C SER A 246 14.63 27.04 -11.45
N PHE A 247 13.57 26.29 -11.22
CA PHE A 247 13.00 26.14 -9.87
C PHE A 247 13.91 25.36 -8.93
N PHE A 248 14.57 24.32 -9.46
CA PHE A 248 15.29 23.34 -8.63
C PHE A 248 16.79 23.26 -8.92
N VAL A 249 17.28 23.89 -9.95
CA VAL A 249 18.67 23.76 -10.38
C VAL A 249 19.45 25.07 -10.21
N PRO A 250 20.45 25.09 -9.30
CA PRO A 250 21.39 26.18 -9.19
C PRO A 250 22.38 26.14 -10.37
N SER A 251 23.23 27.15 -10.50
CA SER A 251 24.37 27.10 -11.42
C SER A 251 25.27 25.91 -11.10
N ILE A 252 25.52 25.06 -12.09
CA ILE A 252 26.32 23.82 -11.97
C ILE A 252 27.36 23.74 -13.08
N VAL A 253 28.41 22.97 -12.88
CA VAL A 253 29.36 22.57 -13.91
C VAL A 253 29.00 21.17 -14.37
N GLU A 254 28.65 20.99 -15.63
CA GLU A 254 28.34 19.73 -16.27
C GLU A 254 29.34 19.43 -17.37
N MET A 255 30.07 18.33 -17.29
CA MET A 255 31.07 17.90 -18.26
C MET A 255 32.14 18.98 -18.59
N GLY A 256 32.49 19.82 -17.60
CA GLY A 256 33.45 20.92 -17.76
C GLY A 256 32.85 22.24 -18.26
N GLU A 257 31.58 22.25 -18.64
CA GLU A 257 30.86 23.46 -19.02
C GLU A 257 30.03 24.01 -17.86
N GLN A 258 30.14 25.32 -17.62
CA GLN A 258 29.29 26.00 -16.66
C GLN A 258 27.90 26.22 -17.26
N ARG A 259 26.91 25.55 -16.66
CA ARG A 259 25.50 25.80 -16.95
C ARG A 259 24.95 26.77 -15.92
N SER A 260 24.66 27.98 -16.37
CA SER A 260 24.12 29.03 -15.51
C SER A 260 22.61 28.99 -15.50
N TYR A 261 22.04 28.70 -14.36
CA TYR A 261 20.61 28.81 -14.08
C TYR A 261 20.36 30.02 -13.17
N ASN A 262 19.19 30.64 -13.28
CA ASN A 262 18.86 31.88 -12.57
C ASN A 262 18.37 31.63 -11.14
N GLY A 263 19.11 30.90 -10.35
CA GLY A 263 18.72 30.47 -9.02
C GLY A 263 18.15 29.03 -9.04
N GLY A 264 17.45 28.65 -8.03
CA GLY A 264 16.88 27.31 -7.87
C GLY A 264 17.46 26.56 -6.69
N SER A 265 16.68 25.62 -6.14
CA SER A 265 17.06 24.89 -4.94
C SER A 265 16.67 23.41 -5.03
N PRO A 266 17.65 22.48 -5.10
CA PRO A 266 17.39 21.05 -5.01
C PRO A 266 16.67 20.67 -3.72
N ILE A 267 16.93 21.38 -2.61
CA ILE A 267 16.27 21.12 -1.31
C ILE A 267 14.77 21.43 -1.39
N LEU A 268 14.37 22.44 -2.15
CA LEU A 268 12.94 22.73 -2.37
C LEU A 268 12.22 21.53 -3.00
N PHE A 269 12.85 20.92 -4.05
CA PHE A 269 12.29 19.70 -4.63
C PHE A 269 12.16 18.58 -3.60
N GLN A 270 13.19 18.37 -2.80
CA GLN A 270 13.19 17.31 -1.79
C GLN A 270 12.09 17.53 -0.74
N HIS A 271 11.85 18.75 -0.28
CA HIS A 271 10.75 19.06 0.63
C HIS A 271 9.38 18.77 -0.01
N LEU A 272 9.14 19.22 -1.25
CA LEU A 272 7.89 18.95 -1.96
C LEU A 272 7.69 17.46 -2.21
N PHE A 273 8.75 16.75 -2.61
CA PHE A 273 8.70 15.32 -2.84
C PHE A 273 8.40 14.54 -1.53
N TRP A 274 9.14 14.84 -0.46
CA TRP A 274 9.00 14.09 0.80
C TRP A 274 7.76 14.48 1.62
N PHE A 275 7.23 15.67 1.42
CA PHE A 275 5.90 16.03 1.93
C PHE A 275 4.81 15.06 1.41
N PHE A 276 5.01 14.49 0.24
CA PHE A 276 4.25 13.35 -0.27
C PHE A 276 4.89 12.02 0.16
N GLY A 277 6.18 11.84 -0.02
CA GLY A 277 6.84 10.53 0.01
C GLY A 277 6.75 9.82 1.35
N HIS A 278 6.79 10.55 2.49
CA HIS A 278 6.57 9.93 3.78
C HIS A 278 5.10 9.61 4.06
N PRO A 279 4.13 10.51 3.86
CA PRO A 279 2.71 10.12 3.89
C PRO A 279 2.37 8.94 2.98
N GLU A 280 3.00 8.81 1.83
CA GLU A 280 2.79 7.68 0.91
C GLU A 280 3.05 6.32 1.57
N VAL A 281 4.12 6.19 2.35
CA VAL A 281 4.39 4.92 3.05
C VAL A 281 3.29 4.57 4.05
N TYR A 282 2.63 5.56 4.65
CA TYR A 282 1.47 5.33 5.52
C TYR A 282 0.16 5.19 4.76
N ILE A 283 0.02 5.80 3.58
CA ILE A 283 -1.10 5.54 2.67
C ILE A 283 -1.16 4.05 2.29
N VAL A 284 -0.01 3.40 2.16
CA VAL A 284 0.10 1.95 1.97
C VAL A 284 -0.11 1.18 3.28
N ALA A 285 0.51 1.63 4.38
CA ALA A 285 0.53 0.88 5.64
C ALA A 285 -0.81 0.89 6.38
N LEU A 286 -1.55 2.01 6.39
CA LEU A 286 -2.80 2.11 7.16
C LEU A 286 -3.92 1.17 6.66
N PRO A 287 -4.16 1.01 5.35
CA PRO A 287 -5.04 -0.03 4.85
C PRO A 287 -4.60 -1.43 5.28
N ALA A 288 -3.29 -1.73 5.17
CA ALA A 288 -2.73 -3.00 5.62
C ALA A 288 -2.99 -3.24 7.12
N PHE A 289 -2.83 -2.23 7.97
CA PHE A 289 -3.12 -2.32 9.41
C PHE A 289 -4.59 -2.62 9.68
N GLY A 290 -5.50 -2.03 8.91
CA GLY A 290 -6.92 -2.31 8.98
C GLY A 290 -7.22 -3.76 8.65
N MET A 291 -6.78 -4.22 7.47
CA MET A 291 -7.02 -5.57 6.95
C MET A 291 -6.47 -6.66 7.88
N VAL A 292 -5.24 -6.47 8.38
CA VAL A 292 -4.65 -7.39 9.35
C VAL A 292 -5.47 -7.48 10.63
N SER A 293 -6.01 -6.35 11.11
CA SER A 293 -6.86 -6.33 12.31
C SER A 293 -8.11 -7.17 12.11
N ASP A 294 -8.76 -7.03 10.95
CA ASP A 294 -9.97 -7.79 10.61
C ASP A 294 -9.64 -9.29 10.46
N ILE A 295 -8.57 -9.64 9.74
CA ILE A 295 -8.13 -11.03 9.57
C ILE A 295 -7.78 -11.67 10.94
N ILE A 296 -7.00 -10.99 11.78
CA ILE A 296 -6.62 -11.50 13.11
C ILE A 296 -7.87 -11.76 13.94
N SER A 297 -8.81 -10.82 14.03
CA SER A 297 -10.02 -10.97 14.83
C SER A 297 -10.86 -12.16 14.37
N VAL A 298 -11.07 -12.31 13.05
CA VAL A 298 -11.84 -13.40 12.45
C VAL A 298 -11.20 -14.76 12.75
N HIS A 299 -9.89 -14.90 12.51
CA HIS A 299 -9.21 -16.20 12.63
C HIS A 299 -8.69 -16.52 14.03
N ALA A 300 -8.68 -15.52 14.94
CA ALA A 300 -8.45 -15.72 16.38
C ALA A 300 -9.76 -15.91 17.15
N ARG A 301 -10.92 -15.85 16.49
CA ARG A 301 -12.26 -15.99 17.09
C ARG A 301 -12.47 -15.08 18.30
N LYS A 302 -11.91 -13.87 18.24
CA LYS A 302 -11.86 -12.96 19.38
C LYS A 302 -12.07 -11.51 18.96
N ASN A 303 -12.74 -10.77 19.82
CA ASN A 303 -12.91 -9.33 19.69
C ASN A 303 -11.56 -8.64 19.57
N ILE A 304 -11.42 -7.68 18.65
CA ILE A 304 -10.20 -6.87 18.59
C ILE A 304 -10.01 -6.12 19.91
N PHE A 305 -8.85 -6.29 20.51
CA PHE A 305 -8.54 -5.61 21.77
C PHE A 305 -8.34 -4.11 21.53
N GLY A 306 -9.00 -3.29 22.36
CA GLY A 306 -8.81 -1.84 22.32
C GLY A 306 -9.25 -1.19 21.00
N TYR A 307 -10.39 -1.55 20.43
CA TYR A 307 -10.88 -1.02 19.14
C TYR A 307 -10.79 0.50 19.05
N ARG A 308 -11.29 1.23 20.05
CA ARG A 308 -11.23 2.71 20.06
C ARG A 308 -9.78 3.21 20.03
N MET A 309 -8.89 2.56 20.77
CA MET A 309 -7.45 2.86 20.78
C MET A 309 -6.82 2.59 19.40
N MET A 310 -7.23 1.49 18.72
CA MET A 310 -6.78 1.19 17.36
C MET A 310 -7.21 2.26 16.36
N VAL A 311 -8.45 2.78 16.46
CA VAL A 311 -8.95 3.89 15.62
C VAL A 311 -8.13 5.15 15.90
N TRP A 312 -7.98 5.56 17.15
CA TRP A 312 -7.19 6.74 17.50
C TRP A 312 -5.71 6.62 17.08
N ALA A 313 -5.14 5.41 17.17
CA ALA A 313 -3.78 5.17 16.68
C ALA A 313 -3.68 5.34 15.15
N ILE A 314 -4.65 4.87 14.37
CA ILE A 314 -4.72 5.10 12.91
C ILE A 314 -4.75 6.60 12.61
N LEU A 315 -5.64 7.34 13.27
CA LEU A 315 -5.77 8.79 13.06
C LEU A 315 -4.51 9.56 13.49
N ALA A 316 -3.93 9.20 14.65
CA ALA A 316 -2.69 9.82 15.14
C ALA A 316 -1.51 9.58 14.18
N ILE A 317 -1.36 8.35 13.63
CA ILE A 317 -0.36 8.06 12.61
C ILE A 317 -0.61 8.94 11.37
N GLY A 318 -1.86 9.04 10.92
CA GLY A 318 -2.22 9.87 9.78
C GLY A 318 -1.81 11.34 9.96
N VAL A 319 -2.11 11.92 11.11
CA VAL A 319 -1.72 13.32 11.41
C VAL A 319 -0.21 13.48 11.54
N LEU A 320 0.45 12.61 12.32
CA LEU A 320 1.88 12.70 12.54
C LEU A 320 2.67 12.50 11.25
N SER A 321 2.22 11.64 10.35
CA SER A 321 2.89 11.39 9.06
C SER A 321 3.04 12.65 8.21
N MET A 322 2.15 13.63 8.39
CA MET A 322 2.20 14.91 7.67
C MET A 322 3.26 15.88 8.19
N VAL A 323 3.94 15.58 9.31
CA VAL A 323 4.91 16.48 9.95
C VAL A 323 6.26 15.82 10.22
N VAL A 324 6.57 14.69 9.58
CA VAL A 324 7.81 13.92 9.82
C VAL A 324 8.71 13.78 8.59
N TRP A 325 8.30 14.26 7.42
CA TRP A 325 8.94 13.96 6.13
C TRP A 325 10.42 14.31 6.04
N GLY A 326 10.92 15.27 6.82
CA GLY A 326 12.29 15.74 6.76
C GLY A 326 13.33 14.75 7.28
N HIS A 327 12.93 13.65 7.91
CA HIS A 327 13.88 12.59 8.28
C HIS A 327 14.51 11.89 7.06
N HIS A 328 13.90 11.99 5.89
CA HIS A 328 14.51 11.55 4.63
C HIS A 328 15.60 12.52 4.11
N MET A 329 15.84 13.61 4.80
CA MET A 329 16.67 14.73 4.33
C MET A 329 17.78 15.13 5.31
N TYR A 330 18.10 14.32 6.33
CA TYR A 330 19.09 14.67 7.35
C TYR A 330 20.48 14.98 6.77
N VAL A 331 20.87 14.31 5.69
CA VAL A 331 22.16 14.51 4.99
C VAL A 331 22.07 15.36 3.73
N SER A 332 20.95 16.05 3.49
CA SER A 332 20.73 16.84 2.27
C SER A 332 21.22 18.30 2.37
N GLY A 333 21.82 18.69 3.47
CA GLY A 333 22.19 20.10 3.73
C GLY A 333 21.07 20.92 4.37
N MET A 334 20.05 20.28 4.92
CA MET A 334 18.97 20.93 5.68
C MET A 334 19.53 21.56 6.96
N ASN A 335 18.89 22.66 7.41
CA ASN A 335 19.27 23.31 8.68
C ASN A 335 19.19 22.29 9.85
N PRO A 336 20.24 22.17 10.68
CA PRO A 336 20.29 21.20 11.77
C PRO A 336 19.12 21.30 12.79
N LEU A 337 18.60 22.51 13.01
CA LEU A 337 17.43 22.71 13.89
C LEU A 337 16.19 21.98 13.36
N PHE A 338 15.96 22.05 12.05
CA PHE A 338 14.88 21.29 11.41
C PHE A 338 15.14 19.77 11.46
N GLY A 339 16.41 19.35 11.34
CA GLY A 339 16.78 17.94 11.53
C GLY A 339 16.39 17.44 12.92
N PHE A 340 16.65 18.23 13.96
CA PHE A 340 16.26 17.90 15.33
C PHE A 340 14.72 17.87 15.51
N PHE A 341 14.01 18.86 14.96
CA PHE A 341 12.55 18.88 14.97
C PHE A 341 11.96 17.62 14.32
N PHE A 342 12.43 17.26 13.12
CA PHE A 342 11.95 16.08 12.42
C PHE A 342 12.33 14.78 13.14
N ALA A 343 13.44 14.72 13.88
CA ALA A 343 13.77 13.56 14.69
C ALA A 343 12.75 13.36 15.82
N ILE A 344 12.39 14.42 16.55
CA ILE A 344 11.38 14.36 17.63
C ILE A 344 10.03 13.90 17.07
N THR A 345 9.53 14.54 16.02
CA THR A 345 8.23 14.20 15.44
C THR A 345 8.21 12.78 14.86
N THR A 346 9.31 12.33 14.25
CA THR A 346 9.46 10.96 13.74
C THR A 346 9.43 9.93 14.86
N LEU A 347 10.16 10.16 15.94
CA LEU A 347 10.14 9.23 17.08
C LEU A 347 8.78 9.20 17.78
N ALA A 348 8.03 10.30 17.76
CA ALA A 348 6.68 10.35 18.32
C ALA A 348 5.71 9.40 17.62
N ILE A 349 5.87 9.13 16.30
CA ILE A 349 4.98 8.22 15.54
C ILE A 349 5.14 6.76 16.00
N ALA A 350 6.25 6.42 16.65
CA ALA A 350 6.45 5.09 17.22
C ALA A 350 5.43 4.75 18.31
N VAL A 351 4.92 5.75 19.04
CA VAL A 351 3.96 5.54 20.14
C VAL A 351 2.64 4.96 19.63
N PRO A 352 1.88 5.63 18.73
CA PRO A 352 0.63 5.05 18.22
C PRO A 352 0.88 3.75 17.43
N THR A 353 2.03 3.59 16.80
CA THR A 353 2.41 2.35 16.11
C THR A 353 2.61 1.20 17.09
N ALA A 354 3.33 1.42 18.19
CA ALA A 354 3.52 0.43 19.24
C ALA A 354 2.19 0.04 19.92
N MET A 355 1.29 1.00 20.12
CA MET A 355 -0.06 0.72 20.64
C MET A 355 -0.83 -0.27 19.76
N LYS A 356 -0.71 -0.16 18.43
CA LYS A 356 -1.34 -1.11 17.50
C LYS A 356 -0.74 -2.52 17.64
N VAL A 357 0.58 -2.61 17.65
CA VAL A 357 1.30 -3.89 17.83
C VAL A 357 0.88 -4.55 19.14
N TYR A 358 0.84 -3.79 20.23
CA TYR A 358 0.39 -4.27 21.53
C TYR A 358 -1.05 -4.78 21.50
N ASN A 359 -1.97 -4.05 20.86
CA ASN A 359 -3.36 -4.46 20.74
C ASN A 359 -3.55 -5.71 19.89
N TRP A 360 -2.76 -5.92 18.82
CA TRP A 360 -2.75 -7.17 18.07
C TRP A 360 -2.26 -8.33 18.93
N ALA A 361 -1.17 -8.15 19.69
CA ALA A 361 -0.66 -9.17 20.61
C ALA A 361 -1.72 -9.54 21.68
N LEU A 362 -2.42 -8.56 22.25
CA LEU A 362 -3.48 -8.81 23.22
C LEU A 362 -4.74 -9.44 22.59
N THR A 363 -5.01 -9.17 21.33
CA THR A 363 -6.06 -9.87 20.58
C THR A 363 -5.72 -11.35 20.42
N LEU A 364 -4.45 -11.67 20.14
CA LEU A 364 -3.95 -13.04 20.01
C LEU A 364 -3.85 -13.77 21.38
N TRP A 365 -3.65 -13.03 22.45
CA TRP A 365 -3.48 -13.61 23.78
C TRP A 365 -4.72 -14.38 24.24
N ARG A 366 -4.56 -15.68 24.55
CA ARG A 366 -5.65 -16.59 24.95
C ARG A 366 -6.81 -16.65 23.94
N ALA A 367 -6.52 -16.51 22.66
CA ALA A 367 -7.48 -16.64 21.58
C ALA A 367 -7.54 -18.07 21.05
N ASP A 368 -8.64 -18.42 20.41
CA ASP A 368 -8.78 -19.67 19.65
C ASP A 368 -8.25 -19.43 18.22
N ILE A 369 -6.93 -19.63 18.05
CA ILE A 369 -6.23 -19.27 16.82
C ILE A 369 -6.36 -20.40 15.78
N HIS A 370 -7.00 -20.10 14.68
CA HIS A 370 -7.09 -20.97 13.52
C HIS A 370 -5.97 -20.60 12.53
N PHE A 371 -4.95 -21.45 12.40
CA PHE A 371 -3.81 -21.26 11.51
C PHE A 371 -4.18 -21.51 10.03
N THR A 372 -5.15 -20.75 9.54
CA THR A 372 -5.50 -20.68 8.11
C THR A 372 -4.44 -19.91 7.34
N THR A 373 -4.43 -20.04 6.00
CA THR A 373 -3.51 -19.27 5.14
C THR A 373 -3.60 -17.76 5.40
N PRO A 374 -4.79 -17.11 5.45
CA PRO A 374 -4.89 -15.69 5.79
C PRO A 374 -4.25 -15.35 7.14
N MET A 375 -4.47 -16.20 8.16
CA MET A 375 -3.92 -15.97 9.49
C MET A 375 -2.40 -16.07 9.52
N LEU A 376 -1.81 -17.02 8.81
CA LEU A 376 -0.35 -17.12 8.70
C LEU A 376 0.25 -15.87 8.09
N PHE A 377 -0.34 -15.35 7.01
CA PHE A 377 0.10 -14.09 6.40
C PHE A 377 -0.05 -12.90 7.34
N ALA A 378 -1.12 -12.83 8.12
CA ALA A 378 -1.32 -11.77 9.12
C ALA A 378 -0.28 -11.84 10.25
N LEU A 379 0.05 -13.04 10.73
CA LEU A 379 1.12 -13.25 11.71
C LEU A 379 2.50 -12.92 11.11
N GLY A 380 2.75 -13.34 9.87
CA GLY A 380 3.96 -13.00 9.13
C GLY A 380 4.13 -11.48 8.99
N PHE A 381 3.04 -10.77 8.66
CA PHE A 381 3.04 -9.30 8.67
C PHE A 381 3.45 -8.76 10.04
N LEU A 382 2.82 -9.21 11.11
CA LEU A 382 3.07 -8.70 12.46
C LEU A 382 4.54 -8.82 12.84
N VAL A 383 5.14 -10.00 12.65
CA VAL A 383 6.55 -10.25 12.95
C VAL A 383 7.47 -9.38 12.08
N THR A 384 7.19 -9.30 10.78
CA THR A 384 7.99 -8.53 9.83
C THR A 384 7.91 -7.03 10.12
N PHE A 385 6.71 -6.54 10.40
CA PHE A 385 6.48 -5.13 10.71
C PHE A 385 7.15 -4.71 12.03
N ILE A 386 7.14 -5.57 13.07
CA ILE A 386 7.84 -5.29 14.33
C ILE A 386 9.34 -5.16 14.08
N ASN A 387 9.93 -6.14 13.39
CA ASN A 387 11.38 -6.14 13.12
C ASN A 387 11.80 -4.90 12.30
N GLY A 388 11.08 -4.61 11.23
CA GLY A 388 11.35 -3.42 10.42
C GLY A 388 11.07 -2.11 11.17
N GLY A 389 10.03 -2.07 12.01
CA GLY A 389 9.67 -0.89 12.81
C GLY A 389 10.73 -0.50 13.85
N ILE A 390 11.36 -1.50 14.48
CA ILE A 390 12.46 -1.27 15.42
C ILE A 390 13.64 -0.58 14.70
N THR A 391 13.97 -1.00 13.48
CA THR A 391 15.04 -0.38 12.70
C THR A 391 14.72 1.05 12.26
N GLY A 392 13.43 1.41 12.21
CA GLY A 392 12.98 2.79 12.01
C GLY A 392 13.36 3.75 13.12
N LEU A 393 13.51 3.26 14.36
CA LEU A 393 13.98 4.09 15.47
C LEU A 393 15.44 4.54 15.28
N TYR A 394 16.27 3.69 14.63
CA TYR A 394 17.64 4.06 14.27
C TYR A 394 17.66 5.17 13.22
N LEU A 395 16.88 5.02 12.16
CA LEU A 395 16.83 5.99 11.05
C LEU A 395 16.04 7.26 11.41
N GLY A 396 15.14 7.19 12.39
CA GLY A 396 14.42 8.35 12.92
C GLY A 396 15.28 9.28 13.80
N ASN A 397 16.37 8.76 14.34
CA ASN A 397 17.32 9.53 15.15
C ASN A 397 18.39 10.13 14.24
N VAL A 398 18.48 11.46 14.15
CA VAL A 398 19.37 12.15 13.22
C VAL A 398 20.85 11.76 13.42
N ILE A 399 21.32 11.57 14.65
CA ILE A 399 22.70 11.22 14.94
C ILE A 399 23.04 9.82 14.43
N VAL A 400 22.11 8.88 14.60
CA VAL A 400 22.27 7.49 14.17
C VAL A 400 22.06 7.34 12.66
N ASP A 401 21.16 8.14 12.06
CA ASP A 401 20.88 8.10 10.62
C ASP A 401 22.08 8.60 9.78
N VAL A 402 22.80 9.63 10.23
CA VAL A 402 23.89 10.22 9.43
C VAL A 402 24.86 9.16 8.87
N PRO A 403 25.41 8.21 9.66
CA PRO A 403 26.27 7.15 9.12
C PRO A 403 25.51 6.04 8.37
N LEU A 404 24.20 5.87 8.61
CA LEU A 404 23.38 4.82 7.99
C LEU A 404 22.65 5.29 6.74
N SER A 405 22.48 6.60 6.57
CA SER A 405 21.84 7.20 5.41
C SER A 405 22.55 6.77 4.14
N ALA A 406 21.78 6.47 3.08
CA ALA A 406 22.27 5.98 1.80
C ALA A 406 23.04 4.63 1.85
N THR A 407 22.97 3.86 2.92
CA THR A 407 23.48 2.49 3.02
C THR A 407 22.40 1.44 2.77
N LEU A 408 22.78 0.16 2.70
CA LEU A 408 21.84 -0.98 2.62
C LEU A 408 20.98 -1.14 3.89
N PHE A 409 21.32 -0.49 5.01
CA PHE A 409 20.47 -0.47 6.21
C PHE A 409 19.12 0.17 5.91
N VAL A 410 19.11 1.28 5.18
CA VAL A 410 17.86 1.96 4.75
C VAL A 410 17.04 1.04 3.85
N VAL A 411 17.70 0.31 2.95
CA VAL A 411 17.03 -0.65 2.04
C VAL A 411 16.39 -1.79 2.83
N ALA A 412 17.11 -2.35 3.80
CA ALA A 412 16.61 -3.38 4.70
C ALA A 412 15.37 -2.90 5.46
N HIS A 413 15.47 -1.73 6.09
CA HIS A 413 14.38 -1.13 6.85
C HIS A 413 13.10 -0.99 6.04
N PHE A 414 13.14 -0.25 4.92
CA PHE A 414 11.90 0.02 4.20
C PHE A 414 11.35 -1.23 3.49
N HIS A 415 12.20 -2.21 3.11
CA HIS A 415 11.68 -3.47 2.61
C HIS A 415 10.94 -4.27 3.67
N MET A 416 11.41 -4.25 4.93
CA MET A 416 10.71 -4.96 6.01
C MET A 416 9.37 -4.29 6.36
N VAL A 417 9.30 -2.94 6.47
CA VAL A 417 8.07 -2.25 6.89
C VAL A 417 7.10 -1.94 5.76
N MET A 418 7.60 -1.66 4.55
CA MET A 418 6.80 -1.16 3.44
C MET A 418 6.83 -2.08 2.21
N GLY A 419 7.96 -2.74 1.93
CA GLY A 419 8.07 -3.66 0.80
C GLY A 419 7.36 -4.98 1.06
N ILE A 420 7.79 -5.72 2.08
CA ILE A 420 7.33 -7.09 2.33
C ILE A 420 6.13 -7.15 3.27
N ALA A 421 6.12 -6.38 4.37
CA ALA A 421 5.01 -6.46 5.31
C ALA A 421 3.66 -6.19 4.64
N PRO A 422 3.44 -5.11 3.87
CA PRO A 422 2.21 -4.90 3.12
C PRO A 422 1.93 -5.98 2.06
N VAL A 423 2.97 -6.52 1.40
CA VAL A 423 2.79 -7.61 0.42
C VAL A 423 2.26 -8.88 1.10
N LEU A 424 2.73 -9.21 2.30
CA LEU A 424 2.16 -10.30 3.09
C LEU A 424 0.67 -10.04 3.39
N VAL A 425 0.30 -8.79 3.69
CA VAL A 425 -1.12 -8.43 3.89
C VAL A 425 -1.93 -8.57 2.60
N ILE A 426 -1.40 -8.14 1.45
CA ILE A 426 -2.07 -8.31 0.16
C ILE A 426 -2.39 -9.79 -0.08
N PHE A 427 -1.42 -10.69 0.11
CA PHE A 427 -1.68 -12.11 -0.02
C PHE A 427 -2.69 -12.61 1.01
N GLY A 428 -2.52 -12.28 2.29
CA GLY A 428 -3.47 -12.64 3.35
C GLY A 428 -4.89 -12.16 3.04
N ALA A 429 -5.04 -10.92 2.57
CA ALA A 429 -6.31 -10.32 2.20
C ALA A 429 -6.93 -11.01 0.96
N ILE A 430 -6.13 -11.32 -0.06
CA ILE A 430 -6.62 -12.07 -1.22
C ILE A 430 -7.14 -13.44 -0.76
N TYR A 431 -6.38 -14.23 0.01
CA TYR A 431 -6.84 -15.52 0.54
C TYR A 431 -8.10 -15.38 1.41
N HIS A 432 -8.21 -14.29 2.19
CA HIS A 432 -9.34 -14.05 3.08
C HIS A 432 -10.61 -13.69 2.31
N TRP A 433 -10.56 -12.72 1.39
CA TRP A 433 -11.72 -12.25 0.64
C TRP A 433 -11.97 -12.98 -0.69
N TYR A 434 -11.06 -13.88 -1.12
CA TYR A 434 -11.25 -14.69 -2.32
C TYR A 434 -12.60 -15.43 -2.35
N PRO A 435 -13.06 -16.06 -1.25
CA PRO A 435 -14.38 -16.68 -1.22
C PRO A 435 -15.52 -15.70 -1.49
N LYS A 436 -15.41 -14.46 -1.00
CA LYS A 436 -16.41 -13.42 -1.24
C LYS A 436 -16.39 -12.93 -2.70
N ILE A 437 -15.19 -12.82 -3.30
CA ILE A 437 -14.99 -12.34 -4.66
C ILE A 437 -15.43 -13.38 -5.70
N THR A 438 -15.18 -14.67 -5.44
CA THR A 438 -15.33 -15.73 -6.46
C THR A 438 -16.40 -16.79 -6.13
N GLY A 439 -16.87 -16.85 -4.90
CA GLY A 439 -17.73 -17.91 -4.39
C GLY A 439 -17.02 -19.25 -4.17
N ARG A 440 -15.68 -19.29 -4.19
CA ARG A 440 -14.87 -20.50 -4.05
C ARG A 440 -13.73 -20.32 -3.07
N MET A 441 -13.29 -21.40 -2.44
CA MET A 441 -12.13 -21.41 -1.56
C MET A 441 -10.85 -21.67 -2.36
N MET A 442 -9.76 -21.00 -1.99
CA MET A 442 -8.41 -21.36 -2.44
C MET A 442 -7.89 -22.60 -1.69
N ASP A 443 -6.97 -23.32 -2.30
CA ASP A 443 -6.35 -24.48 -1.69
C ASP A 443 -5.43 -24.07 -0.53
N GLU A 444 -5.77 -24.52 0.68
CA GLU A 444 -5.06 -24.20 1.93
C GLU A 444 -3.62 -24.75 1.95
N ARG A 445 -3.39 -25.94 1.38
CA ARG A 445 -2.05 -26.54 1.38
C ARG A 445 -1.09 -25.75 0.51
N LEU A 446 -1.51 -25.39 -0.70
CA LEU A 446 -0.72 -24.53 -1.59
C LEU A 446 -0.51 -23.14 -0.96
N GLY A 447 -1.54 -22.59 -0.30
CA GLY A 447 -1.45 -21.32 0.40
C GLY A 447 -0.40 -21.32 1.53
N LYS A 448 -0.36 -22.38 2.33
CA LYS A 448 0.63 -22.52 3.42
C LYS A 448 2.05 -22.72 2.89
N ILE A 449 2.22 -23.48 1.80
CA ILE A 449 3.54 -23.62 1.13
C ILE A 449 4.01 -22.25 0.61
N HIS A 450 3.13 -21.52 -0.08
CA HIS A 450 3.41 -20.18 -0.57
C HIS A 450 3.82 -19.23 0.57
N PHE A 451 3.09 -19.26 1.69
CA PHE A 451 3.41 -18.45 2.87
C PHE A 451 4.82 -18.71 3.39
N TRP A 452 5.15 -19.97 3.66
CA TRP A 452 6.42 -20.30 4.30
C TRP A 452 7.62 -19.95 3.42
N ILE A 453 7.55 -20.21 2.12
CA ILE A 453 8.64 -19.84 1.20
C ILE A 453 8.77 -18.32 1.13
N THR A 454 7.66 -17.59 1.02
CA THR A 454 7.67 -16.12 0.93
C THR A 454 8.18 -15.50 2.23
N PHE A 455 7.68 -15.92 3.38
CA PHE A 455 8.03 -15.35 4.68
C PHE A 455 9.50 -15.61 5.05
N LEU A 456 9.94 -16.85 5.01
CA LEU A 456 11.33 -17.20 5.34
C LEU A 456 12.31 -16.61 4.33
N GLY A 457 11.96 -16.65 3.05
CA GLY A 457 12.78 -16.08 2.00
C GLY A 457 12.91 -14.55 2.10
N ALA A 458 11.85 -13.85 2.47
CA ALA A 458 11.92 -12.40 2.71
C ALA A 458 12.93 -12.06 3.80
N TYR A 459 12.94 -12.81 4.90
CA TYR A 459 13.95 -12.64 5.95
C TYR A 459 15.36 -12.96 5.45
N ALA A 460 15.55 -14.03 4.69
CA ALA A 460 16.83 -14.39 4.12
C ALA A 460 17.38 -13.35 3.12
N ILE A 461 16.50 -12.58 2.48
CA ILE A 461 16.89 -11.51 1.54
C ILE A 461 17.20 -10.22 2.29
N PHE A 462 16.25 -9.73 3.11
CA PHE A 462 16.31 -8.36 3.62
C PHE A 462 16.97 -8.21 4.98
N PHE A 463 16.95 -9.24 5.82
CA PHE A 463 17.58 -9.15 7.14
C PHE A 463 19.11 -9.00 7.06
N PRO A 464 19.84 -9.74 6.19
CA PRO A 464 21.28 -9.56 6.02
C PRO A 464 21.69 -8.17 5.52
N MET A 465 20.81 -7.45 4.81
CA MET A 465 21.09 -6.09 4.36
C MET A 465 21.30 -5.10 5.50
N HIS A 466 20.74 -5.34 6.71
CA HIS A 466 21.04 -4.53 7.88
C HIS A 466 22.51 -4.61 8.25
N TYR A 467 23.09 -5.82 8.26
CA TYR A 467 24.53 -6.02 8.56
C TYR A 467 25.42 -5.40 7.51
N LEU A 468 25.06 -5.53 6.23
CA LEU A 468 25.79 -4.87 5.15
C LEU A 468 25.73 -3.36 5.27
N GLY A 469 24.57 -2.80 5.66
CA GLY A 469 24.42 -1.37 5.89
C GLY A 469 25.23 -0.88 7.09
N LEU A 470 25.25 -1.62 8.21
CA LEU A 470 26.11 -1.34 9.36
C LEU A 470 27.61 -1.41 9.02
N ALA A 471 27.99 -2.26 8.08
CA ALA A 471 29.34 -2.32 7.53
C ALA A 471 29.66 -1.21 6.52
N GLY A 472 28.73 -0.25 6.31
CA GLY A 472 28.92 0.90 5.41
C GLY A 472 28.69 0.61 3.92
N VAL A 473 28.14 -0.55 3.54
CA VAL A 473 27.86 -0.86 2.13
C VAL A 473 26.79 0.08 1.58
N PRO A 474 27.11 0.89 0.54
CA PRO A 474 26.18 1.87 0.01
C PRO A 474 25.00 1.23 -0.77
N ARG A 475 23.85 1.90 -0.78
CA ARG A 475 22.72 1.54 -1.65
C ARG A 475 22.91 2.12 -3.04
N ARG A 476 22.30 1.48 -4.05
CA ARG A 476 22.28 1.94 -5.47
C ARG A 476 23.68 1.97 -6.12
N PHE A 477 24.60 1.15 -5.70
CA PHE A 477 25.94 1.07 -6.27
C PHE A 477 25.97 -0.02 -7.34
N TYR A 478 26.41 0.35 -8.55
CA TYR A 478 26.55 -0.61 -9.66
C TYR A 478 27.77 -1.53 -9.48
N GLU A 479 28.91 -0.97 -9.08
CA GLU A 479 30.17 -1.68 -8.92
C GLU A 479 30.47 -2.00 -7.45
N MET A 480 29.98 -3.14 -6.99
CA MET A 480 30.21 -3.58 -5.60
C MET A 480 31.65 -4.08 -5.35
N GLY A 481 32.42 -4.41 -6.40
CA GLY A 481 33.78 -4.94 -6.28
C GLY A 481 34.89 -3.90 -6.46
N ALA A 482 34.60 -2.70 -6.98
CA ALA A 482 35.61 -1.71 -7.36
C ALA A 482 36.03 -0.79 -6.20
N THR A 483 35.39 -0.86 -5.04
CA THR A 483 35.65 0.05 -3.92
C THR A 483 36.20 -0.72 -2.72
N ASN A 484 37.27 -0.20 -2.13
CA ASN A 484 37.84 -0.69 -0.87
C ASN A 484 36.87 -0.57 0.34
N PHE A 485 35.68 0.00 0.12
CA PHE A 485 34.64 0.19 1.13
C PHE A 485 33.71 -1.03 1.30
N VAL A 486 33.72 -1.98 0.36
CA VAL A 486 32.87 -3.17 0.44
C VAL A 486 33.67 -4.34 1.00
N PRO A 487 33.30 -4.87 2.18
CA PRO A 487 34.01 -6.03 2.74
C PRO A 487 33.90 -7.24 1.78
N ALA A 488 34.95 -8.04 1.68
CA ALA A 488 34.96 -9.25 0.84
C ALA A 488 33.80 -10.21 1.22
N SER A 489 33.40 -10.26 2.48
CA SER A 489 32.25 -11.03 2.96
C SER A 489 30.91 -10.58 2.37
N ALA A 490 30.80 -9.33 1.91
CA ALA A 490 29.59 -8.80 1.30
C ALA A 490 29.23 -9.51 -0.01
N VAL A 491 30.21 -9.98 -0.77
CA VAL A 491 30.00 -10.72 -2.02
C VAL A 491 29.23 -12.02 -1.75
N GLY A 492 29.69 -12.81 -0.77
CA GLY A 492 29.02 -14.06 -0.38
C GLY A 492 27.57 -13.85 0.08
N LEU A 493 27.33 -12.82 0.89
CA LEU A 493 25.97 -12.47 1.32
C LEU A 493 25.10 -12.00 0.14
N ASN A 494 25.65 -11.22 -0.80
CA ASN A 494 24.92 -10.80 -2.00
C ASN A 494 24.53 -11.99 -2.88
N ILE A 495 25.40 -12.98 -3.05
CA ILE A 495 25.08 -14.23 -3.77
C ILE A 495 23.93 -14.96 -3.06
N PHE A 496 24.04 -15.19 -1.75
CA PHE A 496 23.00 -15.85 -0.96
C PHE A 496 21.65 -15.15 -1.09
N MET A 497 21.61 -13.83 -0.88
CA MET A 497 20.39 -13.03 -1.00
C MET A 497 19.80 -13.09 -2.42
N THR A 498 20.64 -13.11 -3.45
CA THR A 498 20.20 -13.15 -4.85
C THR A 498 19.58 -14.49 -5.21
N VAL A 499 20.25 -15.61 -4.86
CA VAL A 499 19.70 -16.95 -5.07
C VAL A 499 18.36 -17.09 -4.36
N THR A 500 18.28 -16.62 -3.12
CA THR A 500 17.01 -16.62 -2.36
C THR A 500 15.94 -15.77 -3.03
N ALA A 501 16.29 -14.58 -3.54
CA ALA A 501 15.33 -13.70 -4.22
C ALA A 501 14.77 -14.33 -5.51
N LEU A 502 15.59 -15.06 -6.25
CA LEU A 502 15.13 -15.83 -7.41
C LEU A 502 14.17 -16.95 -6.98
N ILE A 503 14.52 -17.73 -5.95
CA ILE A 503 13.64 -18.79 -5.42
C ILE A 503 12.29 -18.21 -4.96
N VAL A 504 12.31 -17.16 -4.16
CA VAL A 504 11.09 -16.50 -3.67
C VAL A 504 10.27 -15.96 -4.83
N GLY A 505 10.88 -15.27 -5.78
CA GLY A 505 10.17 -14.72 -6.93
C GLY A 505 9.52 -15.80 -7.79
N PHE A 506 10.24 -16.89 -8.10
CA PHE A 506 9.65 -18.03 -8.83
C PHE A 506 8.55 -18.73 -8.03
N SER A 507 8.68 -18.80 -6.71
CA SER A 507 7.66 -19.43 -5.84
C SER A 507 6.31 -18.69 -5.85
N GLN A 508 6.26 -17.42 -6.28
CA GLN A 508 5.00 -16.70 -6.46
C GLN A 508 4.10 -17.37 -7.52
N SER A 509 4.67 -18.16 -8.41
CA SER A 509 3.89 -19.00 -9.35
C SER A 509 2.92 -19.96 -8.62
N ILE A 510 3.26 -20.40 -7.40
CA ILE A 510 2.37 -21.22 -6.56
C ILE A 510 1.09 -20.44 -6.22
N PHE A 511 1.22 -19.17 -5.88
CA PHE A 511 0.07 -18.30 -5.62
C PHE A 511 -0.79 -18.13 -6.87
N PHE A 512 -0.21 -17.77 -8.01
CA PHE A 512 -0.96 -17.59 -9.26
C PHE A 512 -1.61 -18.90 -9.72
N TYR A 513 -0.92 -20.02 -9.59
CA TYR A 513 -1.48 -21.34 -9.88
C TYR A 513 -2.69 -21.62 -8.97
N ASN A 514 -2.55 -21.41 -7.66
CA ASN A 514 -3.63 -21.60 -6.70
C ASN A 514 -4.83 -20.70 -7.02
N LEU A 515 -4.59 -19.41 -7.27
CA LEU A 515 -5.61 -18.43 -7.59
C LEU A 515 -6.42 -18.84 -8.85
N ILE A 516 -5.72 -19.18 -9.94
CA ILE A 516 -6.38 -19.53 -11.21
C ILE A 516 -7.08 -20.90 -11.13
N ARG A 517 -6.40 -21.91 -10.56
CA ARG A 517 -6.98 -23.25 -10.40
C ARG A 517 -8.25 -23.21 -9.55
N SER A 518 -8.23 -22.41 -8.48
CA SER A 518 -9.36 -22.34 -7.55
C SER A 518 -10.60 -21.66 -8.14
N LEU A 519 -10.47 -20.83 -9.19
CA LEU A 519 -11.62 -20.28 -9.93
C LEU A 519 -12.51 -21.40 -10.53
N LYS A 520 -11.91 -22.54 -10.91
CA LYS A 520 -12.65 -23.66 -11.55
C LYS A 520 -12.83 -24.84 -10.58
N HIS A 521 -11.81 -25.17 -9.81
CA HIS A 521 -11.71 -26.40 -9.03
C HIS A 521 -11.72 -26.19 -7.49
N GLY A 522 -11.76 -24.93 -7.01
CA GLY A 522 -11.91 -24.64 -5.59
C GLY A 522 -13.25 -25.15 -5.05
N SER A 523 -13.30 -25.59 -3.81
CA SER A 523 -14.57 -25.94 -3.15
C SER A 523 -15.49 -24.73 -3.11
N VAL A 524 -16.80 -24.97 -3.27
CA VAL A 524 -17.79 -23.89 -3.18
C VAL A 524 -17.76 -23.32 -1.77
N ALA A 525 -17.60 -22.01 -1.68
CA ALA A 525 -17.67 -21.30 -0.41
C ALA A 525 -19.11 -20.94 -0.09
N GLY A 526 -19.52 -21.15 1.16
CA GLY A 526 -20.77 -20.57 1.63
C GLY A 526 -20.72 -19.04 1.66
N GLY A 527 -21.83 -18.39 2.00
CA GLY A 527 -21.89 -16.91 2.08
C GLY A 527 -20.89 -16.32 3.07
N ASN A 528 -20.56 -17.05 4.15
CA ASN A 528 -19.63 -16.63 5.20
C ASN A 528 -18.80 -17.83 5.69
N PRO A 529 -17.79 -18.28 4.92
CA PRO A 529 -17.01 -19.47 5.25
C PRO A 529 -16.15 -19.29 6.51
N TRP A 530 -15.81 -18.06 6.85
CA TRP A 530 -14.98 -17.72 8.00
C TRP A 530 -15.78 -17.48 9.29
N ARG A 531 -17.13 -17.47 9.22
CA ARG A 531 -18.00 -17.07 10.33
C ARG A 531 -17.60 -15.69 10.86
N ALA A 532 -17.40 -14.74 9.95
CA ALA A 532 -17.02 -13.37 10.26
C ALA A 532 -18.25 -12.55 10.67
N ALA A 533 -18.06 -11.64 11.62
CA ALA A 533 -19.13 -10.79 12.14
C ALA A 533 -19.42 -9.56 11.25
N SER A 534 -18.43 -9.09 10.51
CA SER A 534 -18.51 -7.87 9.72
C SER A 534 -19.45 -7.97 8.51
N LEU A 535 -19.91 -6.80 8.08
CA LEU A 535 -21.07 -6.66 7.20
C LEU A 535 -20.85 -7.22 5.78
N GLU A 536 -19.65 -7.13 5.23
CA GLU A 536 -19.32 -7.62 3.88
C GLU A 536 -19.57 -9.12 3.73
N TRP A 537 -19.60 -9.88 4.83
CA TRP A 537 -19.92 -11.30 4.82
C TRP A 537 -21.41 -11.61 4.91
N GLN A 538 -22.27 -10.58 5.09
CA GLN A 538 -23.71 -10.72 5.25
C GLN A 538 -24.50 -10.38 3.97
N THR A 539 -23.84 -10.25 2.82
CA THR A 539 -24.52 -9.99 1.54
C THR A 539 -25.45 -11.16 1.17
N PRO A 540 -26.61 -10.87 0.54
CA PRO A 540 -27.58 -11.91 0.18
C PRO A 540 -27.04 -12.96 -0.79
N GLN A 541 -26.06 -12.58 -1.60
CA GLN A 541 -25.41 -13.44 -2.60
C GLN A 541 -23.90 -13.47 -2.43
N THR A 542 -23.27 -14.58 -2.83
CA THR A 542 -21.82 -14.74 -2.93
C THR A 542 -21.46 -15.40 -4.25
N PRO A 543 -20.74 -14.74 -5.15
CA PRO A 543 -20.28 -13.32 -5.10
C PRO A 543 -21.43 -12.31 -5.00
N PRO A 544 -21.17 -11.11 -4.41
CA PRO A 544 -22.18 -10.06 -4.33
C PRO A 544 -22.64 -9.62 -5.74
N GLY A 545 -23.95 -9.55 -5.92
CA GLY A 545 -24.54 -9.04 -7.16
C GLY A 545 -24.34 -7.55 -7.37
N HIS A 546 -24.83 -7.02 -8.49
CA HIS A 546 -24.85 -5.58 -8.73
C HIS A 546 -25.68 -4.87 -7.64
N GLY A 547 -25.18 -3.77 -7.08
CA GLY A 547 -25.82 -3.06 -5.96
C GLY A 547 -25.71 -3.76 -4.61
N ASN A 548 -24.94 -4.84 -4.47
CA ASN A 548 -24.52 -5.53 -3.26
C ASN A 548 -25.63 -6.16 -2.40
N TRP A 549 -26.73 -5.43 -2.13
CA TRP A 549 -27.71 -5.74 -1.06
C TRP A 549 -29.10 -6.09 -1.56
N GLY A 550 -29.36 -6.06 -2.88
CA GLY A 550 -30.68 -6.29 -3.45
C GLY A 550 -31.64 -5.11 -3.16
N ALA A 551 -32.93 -5.40 -2.92
CA ALA A 551 -33.95 -4.37 -2.76
C ALA A 551 -33.79 -3.54 -1.48
N GLN A 552 -33.33 -4.15 -0.38
CA GLN A 552 -33.22 -3.48 0.92
C GLN A 552 -31.78 -3.39 1.39
N LEU A 553 -31.38 -2.19 1.87
CA LEU A 553 -30.09 -2.01 2.53
C LEU A 553 -30.09 -2.68 3.92
N PRO A 554 -28.95 -3.21 4.37
CA PRO A 554 -28.83 -3.78 5.71
C PRO A 554 -28.93 -2.69 6.76
N ILE A 555 -29.45 -3.05 7.94
CA ILE A 555 -29.40 -2.20 9.15
C ILE A 555 -28.31 -2.75 10.06
N VAL A 556 -27.48 -1.88 10.59
CA VAL A 556 -26.37 -2.25 11.49
C VAL A 556 -26.79 -1.98 12.94
N TYR A 557 -26.69 -3.01 13.77
CA TYR A 557 -27.06 -2.95 15.19
C TYR A 557 -25.87 -2.99 16.12
N ARG A 558 -24.74 -3.62 15.68
CA ARG A 558 -23.55 -3.86 16.51
C ARG A 558 -22.25 -3.56 15.80
N TRP A 559 -21.15 -3.63 16.52
CA TRP A 559 -19.80 -3.44 15.99
C TRP A 559 -19.32 -4.67 15.19
N PRO A 560 -18.22 -4.57 14.39
CA PRO A 560 -17.83 -5.64 13.47
C PRO A 560 -17.08 -6.82 14.12
N TYR A 561 -16.84 -6.80 15.43
CA TYR A 561 -15.98 -7.77 16.13
C TYR A 561 -16.73 -8.48 17.27
N ALA A 562 -17.98 -8.82 17.07
CA ALA A 562 -18.79 -9.50 18.09
C ALA A 562 -18.51 -11.00 18.08
N TYR A 563 -17.44 -11.43 18.75
CA TYR A 563 -17.08 -12.84 18.95
C TYR A 563 -17.20 -13.24 20.41
N SER A 564 -17.55 -14.52 20.65
CA SER A 564 -17.63 -15.11 21.99
C SER A 564 -18.50 -14.31 22.97
N VAL A 565 -19.62 -13.78 22.48
CA VAL A 565 -20.58 -13.03 23.30
C VAL A 565 -21.34 -14.03 24.19
N PRO A 566 -21.38 -13.83 25.51
CA PRO A 566 -22.13 -14.74 26.42
C PRO A 566 -23.60 -14.82 26.04
N GLY A 567 -24.15 -16.03 25.99
CA GLY A 567 -25.55 -16.27 25.62
C GLY A 567 -25.86 -16.21 24.13
N ALA A 568 -24.86 -15.93 23.28
CA ALA A 568 -25.05 -15.95 21.84
C ALA A 568 -25.29 -17.36 21.29
N PRO A 569 -26.12 -17.52 20.23
CA PRO A 569 -26.40 -18.83 19.63
C PRO A 569 -25.20 -19.41 18.85
N ALA A 570 -24.20 -18.58 18.53
CA ALA A 570 -22.97 -18.95 17.84
C ALA A 570 -21.77 -18.19 18.44
N ASP A 571 -20.56 -18.61 18.08
CA ASP A 571 -19.31 -17.99 18.52
C ASP A 571 -19.05 -16.60 17.90
N PHE A 572 -19.94 -16.11 17.05
CA PHE A 572 -19.94 -14.78 16.45
C PHE A 572 -21.37 -14.25 16.26
N LEU A 573 -21.52 -12.94 16.22
CA LEU A 573 -22.79 -12.28 15.92
C LEU A 573 -22.60 -11.30 14.74
N PRO A 574 -23.36 -11.48 13.65
CA PRO A 574 -23.34 -10.58 12.51
C PRO A 574 -23.72 -9.13 12.87
N GLN A 575 -23.11 -8.15 12.23
CA GLN A 575 -23.38 -6.72 12.46
C GLN A 575 -24.84 -6.31 12.22
N ASN A 576 -25.53 -6.99 11.31
CA ASN A 576 -26.95 -6.76 10.98
C ASN A 576 -27.92 -7.59 11.86
N MET A 577 -27.43 -8.33 12.85
CA MET A 577 -28.27 -9.03 13.80
C MET A 577 -28.68 -8.08 14.93
N PRO A 578 -29.99 -7.94 15.25
CA PRO A 578 -30.47 -7.13 16.36
C PRO A 578 -29.81 -7.51 17.69
N SER A 579 -29.74 -6.55 18.62
CA SER A 579 -29.20 -6.79 19.96
C SER A 579 -30.00 -7.87 20.70
N LEU A 580 -29.29 -8.75 21.40
CA LEU A 580 -29.93 -9.76 22.25
C LEU A 580 -30.53 -9.08 23.48
N GLN A 581 -31.65 -9.63 24.01
CA GLN A 581 -32.22 -9.11 25.24
C GLN A 581 -31.20 -9.24 26.39
N GLY A 582 -30.91 -8.11 27.06
CA GLY A 582 -29.92 -8.04 28.15
C GLY A 582 -28.49 -7.70 27.70
N GLU A 583 -28.23 -7.46 26.40
CA GLU A 583 -26.94 -6.97 25.91
C GLU A 583 -26.79 -5.48 26.23
N HIS A 584 -25.93 -5.10 27.16
CA HIS A 584 -25.57 -3.69 27.37
C HIS A 584 -24.78 -3.19 26.15
N ALA A 585 -25.19 -2.07 25.58
CA ALA A 585 -24.47 -1.40 24.50
C ALA A 585 -23.04 -1.05 24.98
N THR A 586 -22.03 -1.80 24.49
CA THR A 586 -20.60 -1.55 24.76
C THR A 586 -20.04 -0.46 23.86
#